data_0a55fe4e15e3e1b30bc50a2e20aa1b65
#
_entry.id   0a55fe4e15e3e1b30bc50a2e20aa1b65
#
_cell.length_a   1.000
_cell.length_b   1.000
_cell.length_c   1.000
_cell.angle_alpha   90.00
_cell.angle_beta   90.00
_cell.angle_gamma   90.00
#
_symmetry.space_group_name_H-M   'P 1'
#
loop_
_entity.id
_entity.type
_entity.pdbx_description
1 polymer ?
#
loop_
_entity_poly.entity_id
_entity_poly.type
_entity_poly.pdbx_seq_one_letter_code
_entity_poly.pdbx_strand_id
1 'polypeptide(L)'
;RIRNSYLPELEKENPRFRDAILSLGNEILDYDSAIAELSKNIDVENLEQLLSYSESTQRVLLQTYLNHFPDLNLTKAQFEEVRQILKTKSQYRHPLKNGYELVKEYQQFRICKISPQSDEKEDELVLHYQNQVAYQGYLFSFGLPLEGESIQQISVSRETSIHIRHRKPGDVLIQNGHRKKLRRLFIDLKIPMEKRKSALIIEQFGEIVSILGIATSNLSKNTKNDIM
;
A
#
# COMPACT_ATOMS: atom_id res chain seq x y z
N ARG A 1 -5.26 -43.23 -19.16
CA ARG A 1 -6.13 -44.14 -18.37
C ARG A 1 -7.56 -43.64 -18.28
N ILE A 2 -7.81 -42.40 -17.84
CA ILE A 2 -9.15 -41.80 -17.75
C ILE A 2 -9.88 -41.87 -19.11
N ARG A 3 -9.24 -41.34 -20.16
CA ARG A 3 -9.81 -41.20 -21.50
C ARG A 3 -10.12 -42.54 -22.18
N ASN A 4 -9.26 -43.54 -21.95
CA ASN A 4 -9.33 -44.81 -22.69
C ASN A 4 -9.97 -45.98 -21.92
N SER A 5 -10.17 -45.83 -20.60
CA SER A 5 -10.73 -46.89 -19.76
C SER A 5 -11.98 -46.42 -19.01
N TYR A 6 -11.90 -45.36 -18.22
CA TYR A 6 -13.03 -44.95 -17.36
C TYR A 6 -14.14 -44.22 -18.12
N LEU A 7 -13.79 -43.33 -19.05
CA LEU A 7 -14.78 -42.57 -19.80
C LEU A 7 -15.72 -43.49 -20.63
N PRO A 8 -15.22 -44.50 -21.37
CA PRO A 8 -16.08 -45.44 -22.08
C PRO A 8 -16.99 -46.28 -21.17
N GLU A 9 -16.57 -46.60 -19.95
CA GLU A 9 -17.41 -47.32 -18.98
C GLU A 9 -18.53 -46.43 -18.47
N LEU A 10 -18.24 -45.18 -18.12
CA LEU A 10 -19.26 -44.21 -17.70
C LEU A 10 -20.25 -43.88 -18.82
N GLU A 11 -19.81 -43.85 -20.08
CA GLU A 11 -20.67 -43.65 -21.23
C GLU A 11 -21.57 -44.87 -21.52
N LYS A 12 -21.15 -46.09 -21.15
CA LYS A 12 -22.02 -47.29 -21.21
C LYS A 12 -23.14 -47.22 -20.20
N GLU A 13 -22.89 -46.72 -19.00
CA GLU A 13 -23.91 -46.55 -17.97
C GLU A 13 -24.82 -45.34 -18.24
N ASN A 14 -24.26 -44.27 -18.74
CA ASN A 14 -25.00 -43.07 -19.11
C ASN A 14 -24.50 -42.54 -20.48
N PRO A 15 -25.19 -42.84 -21.58
CA PRO A 15 -24.79 -42.40 -22.92
C PRO A 15 -24.66 -40.89 -23.10
N ARG A 16 -25.28 -40.09 -22.23
CA ARG A 16 -25.18 -38.62 -22.22
C ARG A 16 -24.16 -38.09 -21.24
N PHE A 17 -23.34 -38.95 -20.64
CA PHE A 17 -22.38 -38.54 -19.60
C PHE A 17 -21.43 -37.45 -20.09
N ARG A 18 -20.86 -37.60 -21.30
CA ARG A 18 -19.97 -36.62 -21.90
C ARG A 18 -20.65 -35.26 -22.13
N ASP A 19 -21.83 -35.31 -22.70
CA ASP A 19 -22.62 -34.10 -23.00
C ASP A 19 -23.01 -33.37 -21.71
N ALA A 20 -23.38 -34.10 -20.67
CA ALA A 20 -23.70 -33.53 -19.36
C ALA A 20 -22.47 -32.85 -18.71
N ILE A 21 -21.28 -33.46 -18.78
CA ILE A 21 -20.05 -32.85 -18.26
C ILE A 21 -19.67 -31.63 -19.07
N LEU A 22 -19.79 -31.65 -20.38
CA LEU A 22 -19.51 -30.50 -21.22
C LEU A 22 -20.52 -29.36 -20.97
N SER A 23 -21.80 -29.67 -20.83
CA SER A 23 -22.82 -28.68 -20.46
C SER A 23 -22.52 -28.02 -19.11
N LEU A 24 -22.21 -28.83 -18.10
CA LEU A 24 -21.81 -28.32 -16.78
C LEU A 24 -20.56 -27.42 -16.87
N GLY A 25 -19.57 -27.81 -17.67
CA GLY A 25 -18.38 -27.01 -17.92
C GLY A 25 -18.72 -25.65 -18.53
N ASN A 26 -19.62 -25.61 -19.51
CA ASN A 26 -20.06 -24.37 -20.13
C ASN A 26 -20.86 -23.49 -19.15
N GLU A 27 -21.76 -24.07 -18.36
CA GLU A 27 -22.48 -23.33 -17.31
C GLU A 27 -21.51 -22.67 -16.29
N ILE A 28 -20.46 -23.39 -15.87
CA ILE A 28 -19.45 -22.84 -14.97
C ILE A 28 -18.73 -21.67 -15.62
N LEU A 29 -18.36 -21.75 -16.90
CA LEU A 29 -17.73 -20.66 -17.64
C LEU A 29 -18.64 -19.44 -17.77
N ASP A 30 -19.94 -19.66 -17.99
CA ASP A 30 -20.93 -18.58 -18.06
C ASP A 30 -21.06 -17.88 -16.68
N TYR A 31 -21.11 -18.65 -15.58
CA TYR A 31 -21.13 -18.08 -14.23
C TYR A 31 -19.84 -17.30 -13.91
N ASP A 32 -18.68 -17.84 -14.25
CA ASP A 32 -17.39 -17.16 -14.05
C ASP A 32 -17.34 -15.82 -14.83
N SER A 33 -17.84 -15.83 -16.08
CA SER A 33 -17.92 -14.63 -16.90
C SER A 33 -18.86 -13.58 -16.30
N ALA A 34 -20.05 -13.99 -15.86
CA ALA A 34 -21.04 -13.11 -15.23
C ALA A 34 -20.50 -12.52 -13.92
N ILE A 35 -19.82 -13.33 -13.08
CA ILE A 35 -19.20 -12.87 -11.85
C ILE A 35 -18.08 -11.87 -12.14
N ALA A 36 -17.24 -12.15 -13.14
CA ALA A 36 -16.17 -11.23 -13.54
C ALA A 36 -16.74 -9.88 -14.02
N GLU A 37 -17.86 -9.89 -14.73
CA GLU A 37 -18.53 -8.66 -15.17
C GLU A 37 -19.12 -7.87 -13.99
N LEU A 38 -19.85 -8.52 -13.11
CA LEU A 38 -20.46 -7.89 -11.93
C LEU A 38 -19.42 -7.35 -10.95
N SER A 39 -18.25 -7.98 -10.87
CA SER A 39 -17.17 -7.58 -9.96
C SER A 39 -16.35 -6.39 -10.46
N LYS A 40 -16.46 -5.97 -11.73
CA LYS A 40 -15.67 -4.86 -12.31
C LYS A 40 -15.79 -3.54 -11.55
N ASN A 41 -16.93 -3.28 -10.93
CA ASN A 41 -17.21 -2.05 -10.20
C ASN A 41 -16.95 -2.17 -8.69
N ILE A 42 -16.42 -3.32 -8.23
CA ILE A 42 -16.16 -3.56 -6.82
C ILE A 42 -14.67 -3.38 -6.57
N ASP A 43 -14.32 -2.42 -5.75
CA ASP A 43 -12.95 -2.28 -5.25
C ASP A 43 -12.69 -3.35 -4.18
N VAL A 44 -12.19 -4.51 -4.64
CA VAL A 44 -11.88 -5.66 -3.76
C VAL A 44 -10.75 -5.33 -2.79
N GLU A 45 -9.84 -4.43 -3.15
CA GLU A 45 -8.74 -3.99 -2.28
C GLU A 45 -9.22 -3.15 -1.10
N ASN A 46 -10.42 -2.58 -1.19
CA ASN A 46 -11.10 -1.88 -0.09
C ASN A 46 -11.77 -2.88 0.86
N LEU A 47 -11.22 -3.06 2.05
CA LEU A 47 -11.71 -4.02 3.05
C LEU A 47 -13.11 -3.70 3.57
N GLU A 48 -13.45 -2.43 3.71
CA GLU A 48 -14.80 -2.05 4.16
C GLU A 48 -15.84 -2.51 3.15
N GLN A 49 -15.60 -2.29 1.87
CA GLN A 49 -16.45 -2.76 0.81
C GLN A 49 -16.47 -4.29 0.72
N LEU A 50 -15.32 -4.95 0.72
CA LEU A 50 -15.23 -6.42 0.66
C LEU A 50 -15.94 -7.08 1.84
N LEU A 51 -15.73 -6.61 3.07
CA LEU A 51 -16.29 -7.20 4.27
C LEU A 51 -17.78 -6.89 4.48
N SER A 52 -18.37 -5.96 3.74
CA SER A 52 -19.81 -5.70 3.74
C SER A 52 -20.64 -6.81 3.08
N TYR A 53 -20.02 -7.62 2.23
CA TYR A 53 -20.67 -8.72 1.55
C TYR A 53 -20.76 -9.99 2.42
N SER A 54 -21.63 -10.94 2.02
CA SER A 54 -21.68 -12.26 2.64
C SER A 54 -20.36 -13.01 2.50
N GLU A 55 -20.08 -13.97 3.40
CA GLU A 55 -18.82 -14.74 3.35
C GLU A 55 -18.61 -15.50 2.03
N SER A 56 -19.69 -16.00 1.42
CA SER A 56 -19.63 -16.65 0.11
C SER A 56 -19.22 -15.66 -0.98
N THR A 57 -19.82 -14.47 -0.98
CA THR A 57 -19.47 -13.40 -1.92
C THR A 57 -18.03 -12.92 -1.73
N GLN A 58 -17.60 -12.73 -0.49
CA GLN A 58 -16.20 -12.37 -0.16
C GLN A 58 -15.21 -13.40 -0.75
N ARG A 59 -15.52 -14.69 -0.64
CA ARG A 59 -14.68 -15.75 -1.19
C ARG A 59 -14.58 -15.66 -2.71
N VAL A 60 -15.68 -15.46 -3.37
CA VAL A 60 -15.74 -15.37 -4.84
C VAL A 60 -14.98 -14.12 -5.31
N LEU A 61 -15.25 -12.96 -4.73
CA LEU A 61 -14.56 -11.70 -5.06
C LEU A 61 -13.05 -11.81 -4.87
N LEU A 62 -12.63 -12.37 -3.72
CA LEU A 62 -11.21 -12.56 -3.44
C LEU A 62 -10.56 -13.56 -4.41
N GLN A 63 -11.26 -14.65 -4.76
CA GLN A 63 -10.75 -15.62 -5.72
C GLN A 63 -10.61 -14.99 -7.12
N THR A 64 -11.62 -14.20 -7.54
CA THR A 64 -11.59 -13.49 -8.82
C THR A 64 -10.43 -12.49 -8.85
N TYR A 65 -10.22 -11.76 -7.76
CA TYR A 65 -9.06 -10.86 -7.63
C TYR A 65 -7.72 -11.61 -7.72
N LEU A 66 -7.60 -12.76 -7.05
CA LEU A 66 -6.39 -13.58 -7.09
C LEU A 66 -6.10 -14.15 -8.49
N ASN A 67 -7.11 -14.39 -9.31
CA ASN A 67 -6.95 -14.86 -10.68
C ASN A 67 -6.24 -13.84 -11.60
N HIS A 68 -6.15 -12.57 -11.22
CA HIS A 68 -5.33 -11.58 -11.94
C HIS A 68 -3.81 -11.80 -11.77
N PHE A 69 -3.41 -12.70 -10.87
CA PHE A 69 -2.01 -13.06 -10.62
C PHE A 69 -1.75 -14.50 -11.09
N PRO A 70 -1.44 -14.74 -12.38
CA PRO A 70 -1.45 -16.07 -13.00
C PRO A 70 -0.49 -17.06 -12.34
N ASP A 71 0.61 -16.57 -11.76
CA ASP A 71 1.59 -17.42 -11.08
C ASP A 71 1.26 -17.65 -9.60
N LEU A 72 0.20 -17.04 -9.07
CA LEU A 72 -0.18 -17.11 -7.67
C LEU A 72 -1.26 -18.17 -7.44
N ASN A 73 -0.85 -19.44 -7.43
CA ASN A 73 -1.75 -20.55 -7.11
C ASN A 73 -1.70 -20.84 -5.60
N LEU A 74 -2.71 -20.38 -4.88
CA LEU A 74 -2.86 -20.65 -3.44
C LEU A 74 -3.56 -21.99 -3.22
N THR A 75 -3.07 -22.75 -2.24
CA THR A 75 -3.81 -23.89 -1.71
C THR A 75 -5.02 -23.40 -0.91
N LYS A 76 -5.99 -24.29 -0.67
CA LYS A 76 -7.16 -23.97 0.16
C LYS A 76 -6.76 -23.40 1.55
N ALA A 77 -5.74 -23.99 2.18
CA ALA A 77 -5.24 -23.54 3.48
C ALA A 77 -4.65 -22.11 3.40
N GLN A 78 -3.85 -21.83 2.39
CA GLN A 78 -3.26 -20.49 2.18
C GLN A 78 -4.33 -19.44 1.86
N PHE A 79 -5.34 -19.80 1.09
CA PHE A 79 -6.47 -18.92 0.82
C PHE A 79 -7.24 -18.55 2.10
N GLU A 80 -7.52 -19.52 2.96
CA GLU A 80 -8.18 -19.26 4.26
C GLU A 80 -7.28 -18.45 5.20
N GLU A 81 -5.97 -18.66 5.16
CA GLU A 81 -5.01 -17.84 5.93
C GLU A 81 -5.05 -16.38 5.48
N VAL A 82 -5.04 -16.11 4.16
CA VAL A 82 -5.21 -14.75 3.61
C VAL A 82 -6.51 -14.14 4.12
N ARG A 83 -7.63 -14.86 4.05
CA ARG A 83 -8.92 -14.38 4.56
C ARG A 83 -8.88 -14.02 6.04
N GLN A 84 -8.21 -14.82 6.88
CA GLN A 84 -8.06 -14.54 8.29
C GLN A 84 -7.19 -13.29 8.54
N ILE A 85 -6.11 -13.12 7.79
CA ILE A 85 -5.28 -11.92 7.86
C ILE A 85 -6.11 -10.68 7.53
N LEU A 86 -6.91 -10.74 6.47
CA LEU A 86 -7.76 -9.61 6.07
C LEU A 86 -8.79 -9.24 7.15
N LYS A 87 -9.31 -10.19 7.91
CA LYS A 87 -10.28 -9.95 8.99
C LYS A 87 -9.64 -9.45 10.29
N THR A 88 -8.46 -9.96 10.65
CA THR A 88 -7.94 -9.82 12.03
C THR A 88 -6.79 -8.83 12.18
N LYS A 89 -5.96 -8.63 11.17
CA LYS A 89 -4.78 -7.76 11.27
C LYS A 89 -5.10 -6.35 10.81
N SER A 90 -4.51 -5.34 11.45
CA SER A 90 -4.65 -3.94 11.03
C SER A 90 -3.61 -3.51 9.99
N GLN A 91 -2.37 -3.94 10.19
CA GLN A 91 -1.27 -3.77 9.24
C GLN A 91 -0.45 -5.07 9.25
N TYR A 92 -0.27 -5.67 8.11
CA TYR A 92 0.44 -6.93 8.00
C TYR A 92 1.02 -7.14 6.60
N ARG A 93 2.20 -7.75 6.54
CA ARG A 93 2.80 -8.25 5.31
C ARG A 93 2.94 -9.76 5.43
N HIS A 94 2.43 -10.47 4.45
CA HIS A 94 2.45 -11.92 4.43
C HIS A 94 3.05 -12.40 3.12
N PRO A 95 4.18 -13.12 3.16
CA PRO A 95 4.77 -13.67 1.96
C PRO A 95 3.86 -14.75 1.37
N LEU A 96 3.65 -14.65 0.07
CA LEU A 96 2.90 -15.62 -0.72
C LEU A 96 3.87 -16.39 -1.64
N LYS A 97 3.35 -17.30 -2.43
CA LYS A 97 4.16 -18.07 -3.39
C LYS A 97 4.71 -17.18 -4.51
N ASN A 98 5.78 -17.66 -5.15
CA ASN A 98 6.36 -17.09 -6.38
C ASN A 98 6.78 -15.62 -6.26
N GLY A 99 7.25 -15.22 -5.06
CA GLY A 99 7.72 -13.85 -4.82
C GLY A 99 6.62 -12.82 -4.70
N TYR A 100 5.37 -13.23 -4.50
CA TYR A 100 4.30 -12.33 -4.13
C TYR A 100 4.21 -12.13 -2.63
N GLU A 101 3.68 -11.01 -2.22
CA GLU A 101 3.29 -10.72 -0.84
C GLU A 101 1.90 -10.08 -0.79
N LEU A 102 1.15 -10.42 0.25
CA LEU A 102 -0.04 -9.71 0.66
C LEU A 102 0.39 -8.55 1.57
N VAL A 103 0.05 -7.34 1.18
CA VAL A 103 0.26 -6.14 1.99
C VAL A 103 -1.10 -5.62 2.43
N LYS A 104 -1.35 -5.66 3.73
CA LYS A 104 -2.55 -5.08 4.34
C LYS A 104 -2.17 -3.82 5.11
N GLU A 105 -2.86 -2.72 4.81
CA GLU A 105 -2.66 -1.41 5.42
C GLU A 105 -4.01 -0.80 5.80
N TYR A 106 -4.41 -1.03 7.06
CA TYR A 106 -5.71 -0.59 7.62
C TYR A 106 -6.91 -1.13 6.84
N GLN A 107 -7.59 -0.26 6.10
CA GLN A 107 -8.80 -0.58 5.33
C GLN A 107 -8.51 -0.98 3.89
N GLN A 108 -7.24 -1.13 3.53
CA GLN A 108 -6.87 -1.57 2.20
C GLN A 108 -5.90 -2.74 2.24
N PHE A 109 -5.94 -3.56 1.20
CA PHE A 109 -4.92 -4.56 0.95
C PHE A 109 -4.57 -4.60 -0.55
N ARG A 110 -3.42 -5.14 -0.84
CA ARG A 110 -2.99 -5.42 -2.22
C ARG A 110 -2.06 -6.62 -2.25
N ILE A 111 -1.95 -7.22 -3.41
CA ILE A 111 -0.94 -8.23 -3.71
C ILE A 111 0.09 -7.60 -4.65
N CYS A 112 1.35 -7.71 -4.31
CA CYS A 112 2.45 -7.20 -5.12
C CYS A 112 3.62 -8.19 -5.15
N LYS A 113 4.48 -8.08 -6.15
CA LYS A 113 5.76 -8.80 -6.14
C LYS A 113 6.68 -8.18 -5.11
N ILE A 114 7.39 -9.04 -4.37
CA ILE A 114 8.46 -8.61 -3.47
C ILE A 114 9.54 -7.99 -4.34
N SER A 115 9.62 -6.67 -4.35
CA SER A 115 10.78 -5.99 -4.92
C SER A 115 11.96 -6.23 -4.00
N PRO A 116 13.16 -6.58 -4.51
CA PRO A 116 14.36 -6.51 -3.71
C PRO A 116 14.41 -5.08 -3.15
N GLN A 117 14.46 -4.96 -1.82
CA GLN A 117 14.66 -3.65 -1.20
C GLN A 117 15.98 -3.14 -1.78
N SER A 118 15.92 -2.13 -2.62
CA SER A 118 17.09 -1.32 -2.86
C SER A 118 17.47 -0.79 -1.48
N ASP A 119 18.66 -1.14 -1.02
CA ASP A 119 19.33 -0.39 0.06
C ASP A 119 19.52 1.02 -0.50
N GLU A 120 18.47 1.82 -0.43
CA GLU A 120 18.54 3.23 -0.72
C GLU A 120 19.53 3.77 0.32
N LYS A 121 20.70 4.15 -0.17
CA LYS A 121 21.68 4.86 0.63
C LYS A 121 20.92 5.95 1.36
N GLU A 122 21.15 6.06 2.65
CA GLU A 122 20.64 7.16 3.48
C GLU A 122 21.31 8.46 3.02
N ASP A 123 21.00 8.92 1.81
CA ASP A 123 21.47 10.18 1.30
C ASP A 123 20.72 11.28 2.04
N GLU A 124 21.46 12.17 2.68
CA GLU A 124 20.97 13.35 3.34
C GLU A 124 21.26 14.56 2.42
N LEU A 125 20.23 15.36 2.14
CA LEU A 125 20.39 16.60 1.39
C LEU A 125 20.55 17.76 2.37
N VAL A 126 21.63 18.53 2.22
CA VAL A 126 21.82 19.80 2.92
C VAL A 126 21.49 20.95 1.98
N LEU A 127 20.51 21.76 2.34
CA LEU A 127 20.03 22.88 1.55
C LEU A 127 20.41 24.20 2.24
N HIS A 128 21.16 25.03 1.55
CA HIS A 128 21.58 26.35 2.02
C HIS A 128 20.62 27.47 1.57
N TYR A 129 20.63 28.59 2.28
CA TYR A 129 19.82 29.77 1.92
C TYR A 129 20.14 30.23 0.50
N GLN A 130 19.11 30.69 -0.23
CA GLN A 130 19.15 31.06 -1.65
C GLN A 130 19.56 29.91 -2.58
N ASN A 131 19.17 28.68 -2.23
CA ASN A 131 19.41 27.53 -3.09
C ASN A 131 18.11 26.76 -3.38
N GLN A 132 18.13 26.02 -4.49
CA GLN A 132 17.03 25.19 -4.95
C GLN A 132 17.59 23.85 -5.46
N VAL A 133 17.03 22.74 -5.01
CA VAL A 133 17.52 21.41 -5.36
C VAL A 133 16.34 20.44 -5.54
N ALA A 134 16.40 19.64 -6.61
CA ALA A 134 15.50 18.52 -6.80
C ALA A 134 16.04 17.30 -6.03
N TYR A 135 15.20 16.70 -5.19
CA TYR A 135 15.56 15.54 -4.39
C TYR A 135 14.35 14.62 -4.18
N GLN A 136 14.51 13.34 -4.43
CA GLN A 136 13.48 12.31 -4.25
C GLN A 136 12.12 12.65 -4.92
N GLY A 137 12.16 13.25 -6.11
CA GLY A 137 10.97 13.62 -6.87
C GLY A 137 10.28 14.92 -6.41
N TYR A 138 10.85 15.62 -5.45
CA TYR A 138 10.39 16.92 -4.97
C TYR A 138 11.39 18.01 -5.32
N LEU A 139 10.91 19.24 -5.49
CA LEU A 139 11.73 20.43 -5.62
C LEU A 139 11.73 21.19 -4.31
N PHE A 140 12.89 21.33 -3.69
CA PHE A 140 13.09 22.08 -2.45
C PHE A 140 13.72 23.44 -2.77
N SER A 141 13.17 24.49 -2.19
CA SER A 141 13.66 25.84 -2.32
C SER A 141 13.80 26.48 -0.95
N PHE A 142 14.93 27.12 -0.70
CA PHE A 142 15.18 27.85 0.54
C PHE A 142 15.55 29.29 0.24
N GLY A 143 14.60 30.21 0.48
CA GLY A 143 14.77 31.65 0.25
C GLY A 143 14.62 32.10 -1.21
N LEU A 144 14.18 31.21 -2.11
CA LEU A 144 13.81 31.54 -3.48
C LEU A 144 12.34 31.22 -3.74
N PRO A 145 11.65 32.00 -4.57
CA PRO A 145 10.25 31.70 -4.91
C PRO A 145 10.13 30.37 -5.64
N LEU A 146 9.05 29.65 -5.36
CA LEU A 146 8.71 28.38 -5.97
C LEU A 146 7.34 28.51 -6.60
N GLU A 147 7.22 28.12 -7.87
CA GLU A 147 5.95 28.08 -8.59
C GLU A 147 5.52 26.64 -8.80
N GLY A 148 4.24 26.33 -8.60
CA GLY A 148 3.69 24.99 -8.81
C GLY A 148 2.30 24.82 -8.22
N GLU A 149 1.63 23.72 -8.59
CA GLU A 149 0.25 23.45 -8.16
C GLU A 149 0.15 22.96 -6.70
N SER A 150 1.22 22.38 -6.16
CA SER A 150 1.24 21.79 -4.81
C SER A 150 2.48 22.23 -4.05
N ILE A 151 2.37 23.33 -3.32
CA ILE A 151 3.47 23.92 -2.55
C ILE A 151 3.17 23.77 -1.06
N GLN A 152 4.10 23.16 -0.30
CA GLN A 152 4.11 23.20 1.15
C GLN A 152 5.13 24.23 1.61
N GLN A 153 4.67 25.28 2.28
CA GLN A 153 5.53 26.30 2.88
C GLN A 153 5.78 26.02 4.34
N ILE A 154 7.02 26.18 4.78
CA ILE A 154 7.44 26.05 6.17
C ILE A 154 8.30 27.25 6.57
N SER A 155 8.10 27.74 7.80
CA SER A 155 8.94 28.82 8.35
C SER A 155 10.18 28.23 8.99
N VAL A 156 11.34 28.67 8.55
CA VAL A 156 12.66 28.23 9.03
C VAL A 156 13.60 29.45 9.17
N SER A 157 14.65 29.33 9.96
CA SER A 157 15.65 30.37 10.07
C SER A 157 16.56 30.43 8.85
N ARG A 158 16.93 31.62 8.42
CA ARG A 158 17.89 31.84 7.31
C ARG A 158 19.35 31.65 7.72
N GLU A 159 19.63 31.60 9.00
CA GLU A 159 20.99 31.59 9.56
C GLU A 159 21.68 30.22 9.40
N THR A 160 20.93 29.18 9.22
CA THR A 160 21.45 27.81 9.20
C THR A 160 20.85 27.01 8.04
N SER A 161 21.61 26.09 7.49
CA SER A 161 21.14 25.14 6.47
C SER A 161 20.00 24.26 6.98
N ILE A 162 19.23 23.77 6.04
CA ILE A 162 18.17 22.79 6.26
C ILE A 162 18.71 21.42 5.87
N HIS A 163 18.42 20.41 6.69
CA HIS A 163 18.73 19.03 6.42
C HIS A 163 17.45 18.28 6.00
N ILE A 164 17.49 17.62 4.87
CA ILE A 164 16.38 16.83 4.35
C ILE A 164 16.85 15.38 4.29
N ARG A 165 16.19 14.51 5.02
CA ARG A 165 16.57 13.11 5.17
C ARG A 165 15.39 12.19 5.38
N HIS A 166 15.60 10.92 5.25
CA HIS A 166 14.64 9.90 5.70
C HIS A 166 14.58 9.82 7.22
N ARG A 167 13.47 9.28 7.74
CA ARG A 167 13.29 9.13 9.18
C ARG A 167 14.33 8.18 9.78
N LYS A 168 14.76 8.49 11.01
CA LYS A 168 15.61 7.62 11.83
C LYS A 168 14.86 7.09 13.06
N PRO A 169 15.26 5.94 13.63
CA PRO A 169 14.74 5.50 14.91
C PRO A 169 14.99 6.56 15.99
N GLY A 170 13.96 6.88 16.77
CA GLY A 170 14.08 7.88 17.84
C GLY A 170 13.60 9.28 17.46
N ASP A 171 13.34 9.57 16.20
CA ASP A 171 12.85 10.87 15.74
C ASP A 171 11.60 11.34 16.50
N VAL A 172 11.59 12.62 16.86
CA VAL A 172 10.54 13.27 17.64
C VAL A 172 10.15 14.59 16.99
N LEU A 173 8.86 14.78 16.75
CA LEU A 173 8.30 16.07 16.34
C LEU A 173 7.74 16.82 17.55
N ILE A 174 7.96 18.12 17.61
CA ILE A 174 7.38 18.98 18.65
C ILE A 174 6.14 19.68 18.08
N GLN A 175 4.97 19.37 18.65
CA GLN A 175 3.71 20.01 18.30
C GLN A 175 3.00 20.52 19.56
N ASN A 176 2.55 21.76 19.54
CA ASN A 176 1.84 22.41 20.67
C ASN A 176 2.59 22.27 22.01
N GLY A 177 3.92 22.35 21.99
CA GLY A 177 4.75 22.19 23.18
C GLY A 177 4.95 20.73 23.63
N HIS A 178 4.34 19.75 22.95
CA HIS A 178 4.47 18.34 23.28
C HIS A 178 5.40 17.60 22.33
N ARG A 179 6.28 16.78 22.90
CA ARG A 179 7.20 15.91 22.16
C ARG A 179 6.48 14.61 21.77
N LYS A 180 6.34 14.33 20.48
CA LYS A 180 5.70 13.14 19.97
C LYS A 180 6.65 12.32 19.10
N LYS A 181 6.90 11.06 19.45
CA LYS A 181 7.72 10.15 18.63
C LYS A 181 7.07 9.98 17.26
N LEU A 182 7.83 10.09 16.17
CA LEU A 182 7.32 9.93 14.81
C LEU A 182 6.61 8.60 14.58
N ARG A 183 7.13 7.52 15.18
CA ARG A 183 6.47 6.21 15.13
C ARG A 183 5.02 6.28 15.63
N ARG A 184 4.77 7.00 16.74
CA ARG A 184 3.42 7.15 17.31
C ARG A 184 2.56 8.05 16.44
N LEU A 185 3.13 9.17 15.97
CA LEU A 185 2.45 10.10 15.07
C LEU A 185 1.94 9.38 13.81
N PHE A 186 2.77 8.58 13.17
CA PHE A 186 2.40 7.83 11.97
C PHE A 186 1.30 6.78 12.22
N ILE A 187 1.28 6.17 13.42
CA ILE A 187 0.21 5.25 13.82
C ILE A 187 -1.10 6.01 14.01
N ASP A 188 -1.06 7.12 14.74
CA ASP A 188 -2.25 7.92 15.05
C ASP A 188 -2.87 8.54 13.78
N LEU A 189 -2.04 8.95 12.82
CA LEU A 189 -2.45 9.46 11.51
C LEU A 189 -2.77 8.36 10.49
N LYS A 190 -2.68 7.09 10.88
CA LYS A 190 -2.89 5.92 10.01
C LYS A 190 -2.06 5.95 8.72
N ILE A 191 -0.82 6.49 8.78
CA ILE A 191 0.05 6.55 7.62
C ILE A 191 0.47 5.11 7.22
N PRO A 192 0.32 4.70 5.96
CA PRO A 192 0.76 3.40 5.46
C PRO A 192 2.26 3.15 5.66
N MET A 193 2.66 1.90 5.85
CA MET A 193 4.05 1.54 6.18
C MET A 193 5.05 1.99 5.11
N GLU A 194 4.68 1.90 3.82
CA GLU A 194 5.51 2.38 2.70
C GLU A 194 5.76 3.89 2.81
N LYS A 195 4.69 4.66 2.99
CA LYS A 195 4.79 6.13 3.17
C LYS A 195 5.60 6.52 4.41
N ARG A 196 5.65 5.65 5.44
CA ARG A 196 6.50 5.91 6.62
C ARG A 196 7.98 5.74 6.31
N LYS A 197 8.32 4.78 5.42
CA LYS A 197 9.71 4.53 5.01
C LYS A 197 10.21 5.64 4.10
N SER A 198 9.42 6.05 3.12
CA SER A 198 9.75 7.11 2.16
C SER A 198 9.51 8.54 2.69
N ALA A 199 9.02 8.71 3.93
CA ALA A 199 8.75 10.02 4.49
C ALA A 199 10.03 10.85 4.61
N LEU A 200 10.04 12.02 3.98
CA LEU A 200 11.11 12.99 4.07
C LEU A 200 10.90 13.90 5.26
N ILE A 201 11.93 14.05 6.05
CA ILE A 201 11.99 14.87 7.26
C ILE A 201 12.82 16.10 6.96
N ILE A 202 12.29 17.24 7.32
CA ILE A 202 12.97 18.54 7.22
C ILE A 202 13.39 18.92 8.62
N GLU A 203 14.71 19.04 8.81
CA GLU A 203 15.36 19.31 10.10
C GLU A 203 16.18 20.59 10.04
N GLN A 204 16.13 21.37 11.11
CA GLN A 204 16.97 22.53 11.31
C GLN A 204 17.34 22.64 12.80
N PHE A 205 18.57 22.99 13.12
CA PHE A 205 19.12 23.06 14.49
C PHE A 205 18.97 21.72 15.27
N GLY A 206 19.00 20.57 14.58
CA GLY A 206 18.80 19.27 15.22
C GLY A 206 17.34 18.99 15.62
N GLU A 207 16.40 19.82 15.22
CA GLU A 207 14.98 19.66 15.50
C GLU A 207 14.18 19.45 14.21
N ILE A 208 13.21 18.56 14.26
CA ILE A 208 12.33 18.29 13.13
C ILE A 208 11.33 19.43 12.98
N VAL A 209 11.44 20.16 11.88
CA VAL A 209 10.57 21.28 11.54
C VAL A 209 9.32 20.77 10.79
N SER A 210 9.48 19.81 9.90
CA SER A 210 8.37 19.28 9.11
C SER A 210 8.62 17.85 8.66
N ILE A 211 7.54 17.14 8.44
CA ILE A 211 7.49 15.87 7.73
C ILE A 211 6.69 16.13 6.47
N LEU A 212 7.32 16.02 5.31
CA LEU A 212 6.76 16.42 4.03
C LEU A 212 5.40 15.76 3.77
N GLY A 213 4.38 16.58 3.51
CA GLY A 213 3.01 16.15 3.25
C GLY A 213 2.25 15.50 4.43
N ILE A 214 2.85 15.48 5.66
CA ILE A 214 2.24 14.78 6.80
C ILE A 214 2.01 15.71 7.98
N ALA A 215 3.02 16.41 8.47
CA ALA A 215 2.92 17.24 9.67
C ALA A 215 4.02 18.28 9.74
N THR A 216 3.74 19.41 10.40
CA THR A 216 4.70 20.50 10.64
C THR A 216 4.78 20.79 12.13
N SER A 217 5.97 21.11 12.62
CA SER A 217 6.21 21.57 13.99
C SER A 217 5.64 22.97 14.19
N ASN A 218 5.16 23.25 15.40
CA ASN A 218 4.72 24.60 15.75
C ASN A 218 5.90 25.55 16.07
N LEU A 219 7.12 25.07 16.14
CA LEU A 219 8.32 25.90 16.28
C LEU A 219 8.47 26.88 15.12
N SER A 220 7.98 26.52 13.95
CA SER A 220 7.94 27.36 12.76
C SER A 220 7.03 28.60 12.88
N LYS A 221 6.15 28.66 13.91
CA LYS A 221 5.22 29.80 14.10
C LYS A 221 5.77 30.93 14.97
N ASN A 222 6.88 30.71 15.69
CA ASN A 222 7.42 31.69 16.63
C ASN A 222 8.54 32.60 16.08
N THR A 223 9.03 32.34 14.89
CA THR A 223 9.90 33.30 14.18
C THR A 223 8.99 34.26 13.40
N LYS A 224 8.63 35.36 14.07
CA LYS A 224 8.12 36.57 13.41
C LYS A 224 9.24 37.14 12.57
N ASN A 225 9.40 36.72 11.40
CA ASN A 225 10.11 37.28 10.25
C ASN A 225 10.53 36.09 9.40
N ASP A 226 9.75 35.82 8.41
CA ASP A 226 10.17 35.24 7.13
C ASP A 226 9.04 34.41 6.54
N ILE A 227 8.11 35.18 5.98
CA ILE A 227 7.17 34.66 5.00
C ILE A 227 7.84 34.81 3.65
N MET A 228 8.21 33.72 3.02
CA MET A 228 8.22 33.62 1.55
C MET A 228 8.00 32.19 1.14
#